data_4fa4e81ae87dff470c64da2797423f46
#
_entry.id   4fa4e81ae87dff470c64da2797423f46
#
_cell.length_a   1.000
_cell.length_b   1.000
_cell.length_c   1.000
_cell.angle_alpha   90.00
_cell.angle_beta   90.00
_cell.angle_gamma   90.00
#
_symmetry.space_group_name_H-M   'P 1'
#
loop_
_entity.id
_entity.type
_entity.pdbx_description
1 polymer ?
#
loop_
_entity_poly.entity_id
_entity_poly.type
_entity_poly.pdbx_seq_one_letter_code
_entity_poly.pdbx_strand_id
1 'polypeptide(L)'
;MLVAGGAVFVFVAAFAAAGGTHRIRDGRLRHDVHALAAREGVAGTKVRIQDVSGDTREVNAATTGFGPSTVVLLWNTLLKAHLSRRAVEVVAAHELGHVARRHVLKGIGWSLLFTLPLTFVLAEATRRRGGLHRPDVVPLALLLGTALNLAVLPLTNVVSRRYEAEADWQALQTTRDPRAAEEAFRSFTRVDLAQPRSPGWAYVLLDDHPTPIQRIAMARAWPRWVKSRPAKEPRAGS
;
A
#
# COMPACT_ATOMS: atom_id res chain seq x y z
N MET A 1 -16.22 11.99 -7.86
CA MET A 1 -15.44 10.91 -7.29
C MET A 1 -15.14 9.86 -8.37
N LEU A 2 -14.47 10.29 -9.41
CA LEU A 2 -13.87 9.43 -10.43
C LEU A 2 -12.47 9.11 -9.95
N VAL A 3 -12.12 7.83 -9.91
CA VAL A 3 -10.75 7.37 -9.67
C VAL A 3 -10.45 6.99 -8.22
N ALA A 4 -10.95 5.86 -7.74
CA ALA A 4 -10.42 5.31 -6.48
C ALA A 4 -8.99 4.74 -6.62
N GLY A 5 -8.61 4.18 -7.78
CA GLY A 5 -7.26 3.63 -7.98
C GLY A 5 -6.23 4.63 -8.54
N GLY A 6 -6.62 5.53 -9.43
CA GLY A 6 -5.71 6.53 -10.00
C GLY A 6 -5.66 7.82 -9.16
N ALA A 7 -6.72 8.15 -8.41
CA ALA A 7 -6.72 9.32 -7.53
C ALA A 7 -5.90 9.09 -6.27
N VAL A 8 -5.86 7.88 -5.71
CA VAL A 8 -4.94 7.57 -4.61
C VAL A 8 -3.50 7.74 -5.08
N PHE A 9 -3.16 7.31 -6.30
CA PHE A 9 -1.80 7.48 -6.84
C PHE A 9 -1.45 8.95 -7.09
N VAL A 10 -2.37 9.73 -7.66
CA VAL A 10 -2.21 11.18 -7.88
C VAL A 10 -2.27 11.94 -6.56
N PHE A 11 -3.12 11.53 -5.62
CA PHE A 11 -3.25 12.15 -4.31
C PHE A 11 -2.01 11.90 -3.44
N VAL A 12 -1.50 10.66 -3.42
CA VAL A 12 -0.23 10.33 -2.73
C VAL A 12 0.95 11.06 -3.36
N ALA A 13 1.01 11.16 -4.69
CA ALA A 13 2.06 11.93 -5.36
C ALA A 13 1.94 13.45 -5.11
N ALA A 14 0.74 14.01 -5.08
CA ALA A 14 0.50 15.42 -4.77
C ALA A 14 0.73 15.72 -3.28
N PHE A 15 0.34 14.81 -2.38
CA PHE A 15 0.58 14.94 -0.94
C PHE A 15 2.06 14.77 -0.60
N ALA A 16 2.77 13.87 -1.30
CA ALA A 16 4.22 13.74 -1.19
C ALA A 16 4.99 14.99 -1.67
N ALA A 17 4.39 15.78 -2.56
CA ALA A 17 4.95 17.05 -3.03
C ALA A 17 4.64 18.23 -2.10
N ALA A 18 3.56 18.18 -1.31
CA ALA A 18 3.08 19.28 -0.46
C ALA A 18 3.75 19.34 0.92
N GLY A 19 4.26 18.21 1.45
CA GLY A 19 4.93 18.13 2.74
C GLY A 19 6.44 18.20 2.63
N GLY A 20 7.11 18.92 3.54
CA GLY A 20 8.57 18.89 3.64
C GLY A 20 9.10 17.47 3.88
N THR A 21 10.04 16.99 3.08
CA THR A 21 10.69 15.70 3.30
C THR A 21 12.13 15.88 3.72
N HIS A 22 12.56 15.10 4.71
CA HIS A 22 13.94 15.15 5.18
C HIS A 22 14.53 13.73 5.39
N ARG A 23 15.85 13.65 5.56
CA ARG A 23 16.55 12.38 5.83
C ARG A 23 16.21 11.89 7.24
N ILE A 24 16.23 10.57 7.45
CA ILE A 24 16.14 9.98 8.80
C ILE A 24 17.31 10.50 9.64
N ARG A 25 17.01 11.25 10.71
CA ARG A 25 18.02 11.85 11.62
C ARG A 25 18.58 10.83 12.59
N ASP A 26 17.75 9.89 13.10
CA ASP A 26 18.20 8.80 13.95
C ASP A 26 19.14 7.88 13.18
N GLY A 27 20.41 7.87 13.57
CA GLY A 27 21.47 7.11 12.91
C GLY A 27 21.23 5.59 12.98
N ARG A 28 20.64 5.08 14.07
CA ARG A 28 20.35 3.65 14.24
C ARG A 28 19.19 3.23 13.33
N LEU A 29 18.07 3.97 13.37
CA LEU A 29 16.92 3.70 12.50
C LEU A 29 17.35 3.76 11.02
N ARG A 30 18.14 4.76 10.65
CA ARG A 30 18.66 4.87 9.28
C ARG A 30 19.50 3.66 8.88
N HIS A 31 20.41 3.21 9.74
CA HIS A 31 21.23 2.02 9.49
C HIS A 31 20.37 0.77 9.32
N ASP A 32 19.40 0.56 10.24
CA ASP A 32 18.52 -0.60 10.24
C ASP A 32 17.63 -0.64 8.99
N VAL A 33 17.06 0.51 8.57
CA VAL A 33 16.27 0.62 7.35
C VAL A 33 17.11 0.35 6.09
N HIS A 34 18.36 0.83 6.03
CA HIS A 34 19.26 0.49 4.91
C HIS A 34 19.61 -1.00 4.88
N ALA A 35 19.82 -1.63 6.05
CA ALA A 35 20.05 -3.08 6.13
C ALA A 35 18.82 -3.88 5.66
N LEU A 36 17.60 -3.44 6.00
CA LEU A 36 16.36 -4.05 5.50
C LEU A 36 16.25 -3.91 3.98
N ALA A 37 16.52 -2.73 3.42
CA ALA A 37 16.51 -2.50 1.98
C ALA A 37 17.52 -3.41 1.24
N ALA A 38 18.71 -3.62 1.81
CA ALA A 38 19.69 -4.54 1.26
C ALA A 38 19.21 -6.00 1.29
N ARG A 39 18.59 -6.45 2.39
CA ARG A 39 17.99 -7.80 2.52
C ARG A 39 16.89 -8.05 1.51
N GLU A 40 16.12 -7.03 1.15
CA GLU A 40 15.04 -7.12 0.17
C GLU A 40 15.52 -6.92 -1.29
N GLY A 41 16.82 -6.70 -1.50
CA GLY A 41 17.40 -6.50 -2.82
C GLY A 41 17.12 -5.13 -3.44
N VAL A 42 16.77 -4.13 -2.61
CA VAL A 42 16.42 -2.76 -3.02
C VAL A 42 17.27 -1.71 -2.30
N ALA A 43 18.54 -2.00 -2.07
CA ALA A 43 19.49 -1.16 -1.32
C ALA A 43 19.60 0.30 -1.83
N GLY A 44 19.29 0.55 -3.11
CA GLY A 44 19.28 1.88 -3.71
C GLY A 44 18.05 2.74 -3.42
N THR A 45 17.03 2.17 -2.73
CA THR A 45 15.78 2.89 -2.45
C THR A 45 16.01 4.00 -1.44
N LYS A 46 15.59 5.21 -1.79
CA LYS A 46 15.61 6.35 -0.88
C LYS A 46 14.50 6.22 0.14
N VAL A 47 14.84 6.30 1.44
CA VAL A 47 13.85 6.38 2.52
C VAL A 47 13.94 7.76 3.17
N ARG A 48 12.81 8.45 3.30
CA ARG A 48 12.70 9.79 3.85
C ARG A 48 11.61 9.87 4.90
N ILE A 49 11.70 10.86 5.77
CA ILE A 49 10.61 11.25 6.67
C ILE A 49 9.82 12.36 5.98
N GLN A 50 8.50 12.24 6.01
CA GLN A 50 7.56 13.28 5.57
C GLN A 50 6.91 13.92 6.79
N ASP A 51 6.95 15.25 6.84
CA ASP A 51 6.31 16.02 7.92
C ASP A 51 4.82 16.23 7.61
N VAL A 52 3.95 15.50 8.30
CA VAL A 52 2.49 15.53 8.13
C VAL A 52 1.76 15.82 9.43
N SER A 53 2.45 15.95 10.56
CA SER A 53 1.82 16.10 11.87
C SER A 53 1.08 17.42 12.08
N GLY A 54 1.21 18.37 11.14
CA GLY A 54 0.38 19.58 11.09
C GLY A 54 -1.01 19.33 10.49
N ASP A 55 -1.12 18.29 9.64
CA ASP A 55 -2.32 18.02 8.84
C ASP A 55 -3.11 16.81 9.35
N THR A 56 -2.40 15.79 9.88
CA THR A 56 -3.02 14.54 10.34
C THR A 56 -2.30 13.95 11.55
N ARG A 57 -3.03 13.08 12.28
CA ARG A 57 -2.47 12.22 13.34
C ARG A 57 -2.33 10.77 12.91
N GLU A 58 -2.75 10.42 11.71
CA GLU A 58 -2.64 9.05 11.18
C GLU A 58 -1.20 8.55 11.22
N VAL A 59 -1.05 7.27 11.53
CA VAL A 59 0.24 6.57 11.55
C VAL A 59 0.39 5.82 10.24
N ASN A 60 1.20 6.36 9.33
CA ASN A 60 1.29 5.80 7.99
C ASN A 60 2.72 5.88 7.42
N ALA A 61 2.92 5.16 6.32
CA ALA A 61 4.06 5.25 5.43
C ALA A 61 3.55 5.06 3.99
N ALA A 62 4.34 5.40 3.00
CA ALA A 62 3.93 5.24 1.61
C ALA A 62 5.13 5.05 0.69
N THR A 63 4.97 4.22 -0.33
CA THR A 63 5.91 4.11 -1.44
C THR A 63 5.40 4.91 -2.63
N THR A 64 6.23 5.82 -3.14
CA THR A 64 5.91 6.65 -4.31
C THR A 64 6.99 6.57 -5.38
N GLY A 65 6.64 6.94 -6.61
CA GLY A 65 7.54 6.84 -7.75
C GLY A 65 7.70 5.41 -8.30
N PHE A 66 8.51 5.27 -9.32
CA PHE A 66 8.82 3.96 -9.93
C PHE A 66 10.25 3.95 -10.48
N GLY A 67 10.86 2.76 -10.53
CA GLY A 67 12.25 2.60 -10.97
C GLY A 67 13.22 3.45 -10.12
N PRO A 68 14.14 4.19 -10.72
CA PRO A 68 15.15 5.00 -10.00
C PRO A 68 14.57 6.17 -9.19
N SER A 69 13.32 6.59 -9.49
CA SER A 69 12.62 7.66 -8.78
C SER A 69 11.85 7.17 -7.54
N THR A 70 11.87 5.87 -7.23
CA THR A 70 11.16 5.31 -6.09
C THR A 70 11.69 5.88 -4.77
N VAL A 71 10.77 6.34 -3.94
CA VAL A 71 11.04 6.85 -2.59
C VAL A 71 10.04 6.23 -1.63
N VAL A 72 10.52 5.72 -0.51
CA VAL A 72 9.70 5.33 0.64
C VAL A 72 9.61 6.53 1.58
N LEU A 73 8.41 6.92 1.94
CA LEU A 73 8.09 8.02 2.83
C LEU A 73 7.55 7.45 4.15
N LEU A 74 8.28 7.62 5.25
CA LEU A 74 7.78 7.34 6.59
C LEU A 74 7.21 8.65 7.15
N TRP A 75 5.96 8.65 7.58
CA TRP A 75 5.36 9.84 8.16
C TRP A 75 5.98 10.12 9.54
N ASN A 76 6.19 11.40 9.87
CA ASN A 76 6.72 11.77 11.17
C ASN A 76 5.78 11.39 12.33
N THR A 77 4.49 11.23 12.06
CA THR A 77 3.49 10.71 13.02
C THR A 77 3.77 9.25 13.40
N LEU A 78 4.27 8.42 12.48
CA LEU A 78 4.72 7.05 12.77
C LEU A 78 5.82 7.04 13.84
N LEU A 79 6.77 7.98 13.77
CA LEU A 79 7.86 8.09 14.74
C LEU A 79 7.39 8.64 16.09
N LYS A 80 6.27 9.38 16.13
CA LYS A 80 5.66 9.97 17.33
C LYS A 80 4.61 9.05 17.99
N ALA A 81 4.24 7.94 17.35
CA ALA A 81 3.14 7.06 17.79
C ALA A 81 3.47 6.15 18.99
N HIS A 82 4.57 6.39 19.71
CA HIS A 82 5.03 5.55 20.83
C HIS A 82 5.21 4.05 20.46
N LEU A 83 5.52 3.79 19.20
CA LEU A 83 5.87 2.46 18.72
C LEU A 83 7.32 2.12 19.06
N SER A 84 7.58 0.83 19.31
CA SER A 84 8.95 0.37 19.38
C SER A 84 9.67 0.60 18.05
N ARG A 85 10.99 0.83 18.09
CA ARG A 85 11.79 0.95 16.88
C ARG A 85 11.61 -0.27 15.95
N ARG A 86 11.49 -1.46 16.54
CA ARG A 86 11.23 -2.71 15.79
C ARG A 86 9.91 -2.66 15.04
N ALA A 87 8.86 -2.09 15.60
CA ALA A 87 7.58 -1.91 14.92
C ALA A 87 7.71 -0.91 13.75
N VAL A 88 8.45 0.19 13.93
CA VAL A 88 8.76 1.13 12.83
C VAL A 88 9.57 0.44 11.72
N GLU A 89 10.53 -0.41 12.08
CA GLU A 89 11.30 -1.22 11.12
C GLU A 89 10.40 -2.16 10.31
N VAL A 90 9.38 -2.77 10.93
CA VAL A 90 8.39 -3.60 10.22
C VAL A 90 7.60 -2.78 9.19
N VAL A 91 7.15 -1.58 9.56
CA VAL A 91 6.45 -0.69 8.62
C VAL A 91 7.39 -0.29 7.47
N ALA A 92 8.64 0.04 7.76
CA ALA A 92 9.63 0.34 6.73
C ALA A 92 9.89 -0.85 5.80
N ALA A 93 9.98 -2.08 6.35
CA ALA A 93 10.15 -3.30 5.58
C ALA A 93 8.92 -3.60 4.71
N HIS A 94 7.70 -3.32 5.19
CA HIS A 94 6.48 -3.44 4.40
C HIS A 94 6.55 -2.55 3.15
N GLU A 95 6.92 -1.28 3.31
CA GLU A 95 7.08 -0.34 2.18
C GLU A 95 8.18 -0.78 1.22
N LEU A 96 9.32 -1.24 1.75
CA LEU A 96 10.40 -1.80 0.93
C LEU A 96 9.94 -3.06 0.18
N GLY A 97 9.05 -3.86 0.78
CA GLY A 97 8.40 -5.01 0.15
C GLY A 97 7.59 -4.61 -1.09
N HIS A 98 6.85 -3.49 -1.04
CA HIS A 98 6.17 -2.94 -2.23
C HIS A 98 7.17 -2.62 -3.35
N VAL A 99 8.32 -2.05 -3.01
CA VAL A 99 9.38 -1.76 -3.99
C VAL A 99 9.96 -3.04 -4.57
N ALA A 100 10.36 -3.99 -3.71
CA ALA A 100 10.99 -5.25 -4.10
C ALA A 100 10.07 -6.10 -5.00
N ARG A 101 8.77 -6.08 -4.73
CA ARG A 101 7.75 -6.79 -5.51
C ARG A 101 7.21 -6.00 -6.70
N ARG A 102 7.66 -4.76 -6.88
CA ARG A 102 7.23 -3.85 -7.97
C ARG A 102 5.71 -3.63 -7.97
N HIS A 103 5.08 -3.51 -6.80
CA HIS A 103 3.63 -3.43 -6.69
C HIS A 103 3.08 -2.18 -7.37
N VAL A 104 3.79 -1.04 -7.32
CA VAL A 104 3.41 0.19 -8.04
C VAL A 104 3.28 -0.06 -9.54
N LEU A 105 4.29 -0.69 -10.17
CA LEU A 105 4.27 -0.97 -11.61
C LEU A 105 3.18 -1.98 -11.99
N LYS A 106 3.03 -3.04 -11.20
CA LYS A 106 1.95 -4.03 -11.39
C LYS A 106 0.57 -3.38 -11.19
N GLY A 107 0.43 -2.49 -10.21
CA GLY A 107 -0.79 -1.71 -9.96
C GLY A 107 -1.17 -0.83 -11.15
N ILE A 108 -0.20 -0.16 -11.78
CA ILE A 108 -0.41 0.58 -13.03
C ILE A 108 -0.93 -0.36 -14.14
N GLY A 109 -0.34 -1.54 -14.30
CA GLY A 109 -0.80 -2.53 -15.26
C GLY A 109 -2.25 -2.96 -15.03
N TRP A 110 -2.65 -3.25 -13.79
CA TRP A 110 -4.03 -3.55 -13.42
C TRP A 110 -4.97 -2.37 -13.66
N SER A 111 -4.54 -1.15 -13.30
CA SER A 111 -5.33 0.05 -13.55
C SER A 111 -5.62 0.25 -15.03
N LEU A 112 -4.62 0.08 -15.90
CA LEU A 112 -4.81 0.16 -17.35
C LEU A 112 -5.74 -0.95 -17.86
N LEU A 113 -5.56 -2.19 -17.39
CA LEU A 113 -6.39 -3.32 -17.76
C LEU A 113 -7.88 -3.08 -17.46
N PHE A 114 -8.19 -2.44 -16.33
CA PHE A 114 -9.57 -2.14 -15.97
C PHE A 114 -10.07 -0.83 -16.60
N THR A 115 -9.25 0.23 -16.60
CA THR A 115 -9.69 1.56 -17.04
C THR A 115 -9.91 1.64 -18.55
N LEU A 116 -9.07 0.99 -19.38
CA LEU A 116 -9.20 1.08 -20.83
C LEU A 116 -10.54 0.52 -21.35
N PRO A 117 -11.00 -0.71 -20.97
CA PRO A 117 -12.31 -1.19 -21.36
C PRO A 117 -13.46 -0.30 -20.85
N LEU A 118 -13.36 0.19 -19.61
CA LEU A 118 -14.38 1.07 -19.04
C LEU A 118 -14.48 2.39 -19.80
N THR A 119 -13.35 2.98 -20.13
CA THR A 119 -13.29 4.22 -20.92
C THR A 119 -13.87 3.99 -22.31
N PHE A 120 -13.58 2.85 -22.93
CA PHE A 120 -14.17 2.50 -24.24
C PHE A 120 -15.69 2.37 -24.14
N VAL A 121 -16.21 1.64 -23.15
CA VAL A 121 -17.67 1.49 -22.94
C VAL A 121 -18.33 2.87 -22.73
N LEU A 122 -17.73 3.71 -21.89
CA LEU A 122 -18.22 5.06 -21.62
C LEU A 122 -18.22 5.93 -22.89
N ALA A 123 -17.10 5.90 -23.63
CA ALA A 123 -16.96 6.67 -24.87
C ALA A 123 -18.01 6.24 -25.92
N GLU A 124 -18.21 4.93 -26.09
CA GLU A 124 -19.18 4.41 -27.05
C GLU A 124 -20.62 4.73 -26.63
N ALA A 125 -20.97 4.58 -25.36
CA ALA A 125 -22.30 4.90 -24.86
C ALA A 125 -22.66 6.41 -25.03
N THR A 126 -21.70 7.29 -24.75
CA THR A 126 -21.89 8.74 -24.93
C THR A 126 -21.89 9.14 -26.39
N ARG A 127 -21.03 8.52 -27.22
CA ARG A 127 -20.99 8.75 -28.68
C ARG A 127 -22.37 8.48 -29.34
N ARG A 128 -23.04 7.39 -28.96
CA ARG A 128 -24.38 7.04 -29.46
C ARG A 128 -25.45 8.05 -29.11
N ARG A 129 -25.21 8.89 -28.11
CA ARG A 129 -26.12 9.98 -27.67
C ARG A 129 -25.70 11.37 -28.18
N GLY A 130 -24.73 11.43 -29.09
CA GLY A 130 -24.27 12.69 -29.70
C GLY A 130 -22.95 13.20 -29.11
N GLY A 131 -22.32 12.49 -28.14
CA GLY A 131 -21.00 12.80 -27.60
C GLY A 131 -21.01 13.76 -26.41
N LEU A 132 -19.86 13.89 -25.75
CA LEU A 132 -19.69 14.69 -24.52
C LEU A 132 -19.76 16.21 -24.76
N HIS A 133 -19.76 16.68 -26.02
CA HIS A 133 -19.97 18.09 -26.37
C HIS A 133 -21.42 18.53 -26.15
N ARG A 134 -22.34 17.59 -26.00
CA ARG A 134 -23.74 17.86 -25.68
C ARG A 134 -23.95 17.90 -24.18
N PRO A 135 -24.44 19.00 -23.59
CA PRO A 135 -24.64 19.12 -22.15
C PRO A 135 -25.60 18.08 -21.56
N ASP A 136 -26.61 17.66 -22.34
CA ASP A 136 -27.60 16.66 -21.94
C ASP A 136 -27.02 15.23 -21.81
N VAL A 137 -25.85 14.95 -22.37
CA VAL A 137 -25.15 13.68 -22.26
C VAL A 137 -24.27 13.60 -21.01
N VAL A 138 -23.92 14.73 -20.41
CA VAL A 138 -23.03 14.77 -19.23
C VAL A 138 -23.57 13.98 -18.02
N PRO A 139 -24.87 14.10 -17.65
CA PRO A 139 -25.43 13.30 -16.55
C PRO A 139 -25.32 11.78 -16.82
N LEU A 140 -25.54 11.34 -18.04
CA LEU A 140 -25.37 9.94 -18.43
C LEU A 140 -23.92 9.49 -18.30
N ALA A 141 -22.97 10.31 -18.75
CA ALA A 141 -21.55 10.00 -18.63
C ALA A 141 -21.11 9.86 -17.16
N LEU A 142 -21.58 10.74 -16.28
CA LEU A 142 -21.32 10.68 -14.84
C LEU A 142 -21.94 9.43 -14.21
N LEU A 143 -23.20 9.12 -14.55
CA LEU A 143 -23.89 7.92 -14.04
C LEU A 143 -23.16 6.64 -14.47
N LEU A 144 -22.88 6.49 -15.77
CA LEU A 144 -22.18 5.33 -16.30
C LEU A 144 -20.75 5.22 -15.74
N GLY A 145 -20.02 6.32 -15.71
CA GLY A 145 -18.65 6.34 -15.13
C GLY A 145 -18.65 5.90 -13.67
N THR A 146 -19.61 6.37 -12.88
CA THR A 146 -19.77 5.96 -11.48
C THR A 146 -20.16 4.48 -11.38
N ALA A 147 -21.15 4.03 -12.14
CA ALA A 147 -21.61 2.64 -12.12
C ALA A 147 -20.49 1.66 -12.53
N LEU A 148 -19.76 1.96 -13.60
CA LEU A 148 -18.62 1.17 -14.06
C LEU A 148 -17.49 1.13 -13.04
N ASN A 149 -17.18 2.27 -12.40
CA ASN A 149 -16.18 2.33 -11.34
C ASN A 149 -16.57 1.45 -10.13
N LEU A 150 -17.83 1.55 -9.68
CA LEU A 150 -18.34 0.71 -8.60
C LEU A 150 -18.32 -0.79 -8.95
N ALA A 151 -18.58 -1.14 -10.20
CA ALA A 151 -18.54 -2.53 -10.65
C ALA A 151 -17.13 -3.14 -10.62
N VAL A 152 -16.09 -2.33 -10.86
CA VAL A 152 -14.68 -2.78 -10.85
C VAL A 152 -14.05 -2.69 -9.47
N LEU A 153 -14.59 -1.89 -8.56
CA LEU A 153 -14.03 -1.66 -7.23
C LEU A 153 -13.73 -2.95 -6.45
N PRO A 154 -14.59 -3.97 -6.41
CA PRO A 154 -14.26 -5.24 -5.74
C PRO A 154 -13.02 -5.93 -6.31
N LEU A 155 -12.83 -5.87 -7.63
CA LEU A 155 -11.68 -6.49 -8.29
C LEU A 155 -10.39 -5.77 -7.96
N THR A 156 -10.40 -4.44 -8.01
CA THR A 156 -9.23 -3.62 -7.61
C THR A 156 -8.88 -3.83 -6.15
N ASN A 157 -9.87 -3.93 -5.26
CA ASN A 157 -9.66 -4.20 -3.84
C ASN A 157 -9.06 -5.61 -3.59
N VAL A 158 -9.48 -6.62 -4.35
CA VAL A 158 -8.86 -7.95 -4.26
C VAL A 158 -7.38 -7.91 -4.63
N VAL A 159 -7.03 -7.20 -5.72
CA VAL A 159 -5.64 -7.03 -6.15
C VAL A 159 -4.83 -6.28 -5.09
N SER A 160 -5.38 -5.18 -4.57
CA SER A 160 -4.73 -4.38 -3.52
C SER A 160 -4.47 -5.21 -2.26
N ARG A 161 -5.50 -5.85 -1.70
CA ARG A 161 -5.36 -6.72 -0.51
C ARG A 161 -4.33 -7.83 -0.69
N ARG A 162 -4.20 -8.38 -1.91
CA ARG A 162 -3.18 -9.37 -2.21
C ARG A 162 -1.78 -8.79 -2.13
N TYR A 163 -1.57 -7.59 -2.68
CA TYR A 163 -0.27 -6.91 -2.61
C TYR A 163 0.08 -6.50 -1.19
N GLU A 164 -0.89 -6.03 -0.43
CA GLU A 164 -0.71 -5.71 0.98
C GLU A 164 -0.31 -6.95 1.80
N ALA A 165 -1.02 -8.07 1.60
CA ALA A 165 -0.66 -9.33 2.26
C ALA A 165 0.72 -9.84 1.84
N GLU A 166 1.12 -9.64 0.58
CA GLU A 166 2.46 -9.98 0.09
C GLU A 166 3.54 -9.09 0.71
N ALA A 167 3.28 -7.79 0.88
CA ALA A 167 4.18 -6.85 1.54
C ALA A 167 4.32 -7.14 3.04
N ASP A 168 3.22 -7.45 3.74
CA ASP A 168 3.24 -7.90 5.14
C ASP A 168 4.06 -9.17 5.32
N TRP A 169 3.87 -10.13 4.42
CA TRP A 169 4.63 -11.37 4.44
C TRP A 169 6.12 -11.13 4.20
N GLN A 170 6.44 -10.25 3.27
CA GLN A 170 7.83 -9.85 3.00
C GLN A 170 8.46 -9.18 4.22
N ALA A 171 7.73 -8.26 4.87
CA ALA A 171 8.19 -7.60 6.10
C ALA A 171 8.49 -8.62 7.21
N LEU A 172 7.63 -9.61 7.42
CA LEU A 172 7.86 -10.70 8.38
C LEU A 172 9.11 -11.54 8.04
N GLN A 173 9.32 -11.84 6.75
CA GLN A 173 10.50 -12.59 6.32
C GLN A 173 11.80 -11.80 6.53
N THR A 174 11.76 -10.50 6.30
CA THR A 174 12.92 -9.62 6.36
C THR A 174 13.28 -9.24 7.78
N THR A 175 12.29 -8.89 8.61
CA THR A 175 12.51 -8.48 10.01
C THR A 175 12.63 -9.66 10.97
N ARG A 176 11.95 -10.77 10.66
CA ARG A 176 11.84 -11.98 11.53
C ARG A 176 11.32 -11.66 12.94
N ASP A 177 10.55 -10.59 13.07
CA ASP A 177 10.00 -10.14 14.35
C ASP A 177 8.46 -10.07 14.31
N PRO A 178 7.77 -11.21 14.53
CA PRO A 178 6.32 -11.26 14.51
C PRO A 178 5.66 -10.46 15.65
N ARG A 179 6.39 -10.23 16.77
CA ARG A 179 5.87 -9.41 17.88
C ARG A 179 5.85 -7.93 17.50
N ALA A 180 6.91 -7.44 16.89
CA ALA A 180 6.96 -6.07 16.37
C ALA A 180 5.94 -5.85 15.25
N ALA A 181 5.70 -6.86 14.40
CA ALA A 181 4.65 -6.80 13.39
C ALA A 181 3.24 -6.73 14.03
N GLU A 182 2.98 -7.55 15.05
CA GLU A 182 1.71 -7.46 15.79
C GLU A 182 1.53 -6.09 16.45
N GLU A 183 2.58 -5.51 17.03
CA GLU A 183 2.56 -4.17 17.60
C GLU A 183 2.20 -3.12 16.53
N ALA A 184 2.87 -3.13 15.38
CA ALA A 184 2.60 -2.22 14.27
C ALA A 184 1.15 -2.34 13.79
N PHE A 185 0.65 -3.55 13.54
CA PHE A 185 -0.73 -3.77 13.06
C PHE A 185 -1.79 -3.38 14.10
N ARG A 186 -1.52 -3.51 15.39
CA ARG A 186 -2.39 -3.02 16.46
C ARG A 186 -2.45 -1.50 16.52
N SER A 187 -1.37 -0.80 16.16
CA SER A 187 -1.35 0.65 16.18
C SER A 187 -2.32 1.26 15.17
N PHE A 188 -2.46 0.65 13.99
CA PHE A 188 -3.43 1.09 12.98
C PHE A 188 -4.88 1.04 13.49
N THR A 189 -5.23 0.06 14.35
CA THR A 189 -6.54 0.01 14.97
C THR A 189 -6.75 1.11 16.04
N ARG A 190 -5.69 1.45 16.77
CA ARG A 190 -5.78 2.39 17.90
C ARG A 190 -5.70 3.85 17.48
N VAL A 191 -4.81 4.15 16.53
CA VAL A 191 -4.52 5.54 16.14
C VAL A 191 -5.40 5.95 14.96
N ASP A 192 -5.56 5.08 13.97
CA ASP A 192 -6.31 5.39 12.75
C ASP A 192 -7.79 5.02 12.87
N LEU A 193 -8.22 4.53 14.05
CA LEU A 193 -9.59 4.08 14.32
C LEU A 193 -10.09 3.05 13.29
N ALA A 194 -9.16 2.31 12.68
CA ALA A 194 -9.49 1.29 11.71
C ALA A 194 -10.35 0.19 12.35
N GLN A 195 -11.42 -0.21 11.67
CA GLN A 195 -12.29 -1.28 12.16
C GLN A 195 -11.50 -2.60 12.21
N PRO A 196 -11.43 -3.26 13.38
CA PRO A 196 -10.70 -4.52 13.51
C PRO A 196 -11.21 -5.60 12.56
N ARG A 197 -12.52 -5.59 12.28
CA ARG A 197 -13.20 -6.48 11.35
C ARG A 197 -14.31 -5.73 10.63
N SER A 198 -14.17 -5.55 9.33
CA SER A 198 -15.21 -4.96 8.49
C SER A 198 -16.34 -5.96 8.24
N PRO A 199 -17.61 -5.52 8.14
CA PRO A 199 -18.70 -6.33 7.60
C PRO A 199 -18.33 -6.87 6.21
N GLY A 200 -18.79 -8.09 5.86
CA GLY A 200 -18.38 -8.77 4.63
C GLY A 200 -18.58 -7.94 3.36
N TRP A 201 -19.70 -7.21 3.25
CA TRP A 201 -19.95 -6.34 2.10
C TRP A 201 -18.97 -5.14 2.05
N ALA A 202 -18.66 -4.52 3.21
CA ALA A 202 -17.71 -3.42 3.28
C ALA A 202 -16.29 -3.91 2.97
N TYR A 203 -15.90 -5.08 3.46
CA TYR A 203 -14.62 -5.71 3.13
C TYR A 203 -14.45 -5.93 1.62
N VAL A 204 -15.50 -6.36 0.94
CA VAL A 204 -15.45 -6.59 -0.51
C VAL A 204 -15.40 -5.29 -1.29
N LEU A 205 -16.23 -4.30 -0.91
CA LEU A 205 -16.44 -3.08 -1.69
C LEU A 205 -15.51 -1.93 -1.30
N LEU A 206 -15.11 -1.82 -0.02
CA LEU A 206 -14.46 -0.62 0.51
C LEU A 206 -13.03 -0.85 0.99
N ASP A 207 -12.71 -2.06 1.49
CA ASP A 207 -11.39 -2.31 2.06
C ASP A 207 -10.40 -2.70 0.97
N ASP A 208 -9.41 -1.89 0.76
CA ASP A 208 -8.27 -2.13 -0.12
C ASP A 208 -7.07 -2.79 0.60
N HIS A 209 -7.13 -2.91 1.94
CA HIS A 209 -6.16 -3.59 2.79
C HIS A 209 -6.78 -4.82 3.48
N PRO A 210 -5.97 -5.84 3.87
CA PRO A 210 -6.41 -6.86 4.81
C PRO A 210 -6.78 -6.22 6.14
N THR A 211 -7.81 -6.74 6.80
CA THR A 211 -8.22 -6.20 8.11
C THR A 211 -7.11 -6.33 9.14
N PRO A 212 -7.03 -5.45 10.16
CA PRO A 212 -6.04 -5.55 11.23
C PRO A 212 -6.01 -6.94 11.89
N ILE A 213 -7.16 -7.59 12.05
CA ILE A 213 -7.23 -8.97 12.60
C ILE A 213 -6.52 -9.97 11.68
N GLN A 214 -6.69 -9.87 10.36
CA GLN A 214 -6.01 -10.75 9.39
C GLN A 214 -4.50 -10.55 9.43
N ARG A 215 -4.03 -9.30 9.47
CA ARG A 215 -2.61 -8.96 9.57
C ARG A 215 -1.99 -9.48 10.87
N ILE A 216 -2.67 -9.30 12.01
CA ILE A 216 -2.24 -9.83 13.32
C ILE A 216 -2.22 -11.37 13.30
N ALA A 217 -3.24 -12.01 12.71
CA ALA A 217 -3.27 -13.47 12.60
C ALA A 217 -2.11 -14.01 11.76
N MET A 218 -1.74 -13.32 10.67
CA MET A 218 -0.57 -13.65 9.86
C MET A 218 0.73 -13.56 10.68
N ALA A 219 0.94 -12.47 11.43
CA ALA A 219 2.11 -12.29 12.28
C ALA A 219 2.22 -13.41 13.33
N ARG A 220 1.12 -13.79 13.97
CA ARG A 220 1.07 -14.89 14.96
C ARG A 220 1.28 -16.28 14.37
N ALA A 221 0.84 -16.50 13.14
CA ALA A 221 1.00 -17.78 12.46
C ALA A 221 2.44 -17.97 11.91
N TRP A 222 3.16 -16.89 11.62
CA TRP A 222 4.47 -16.90 10.97
C TRP A 222 5.51 -17.78 11.67
N PRO A 223 5.68 -17.79 13.03
CA PRO A 223 6.65 -18.67 13.71
C PRO A 223 6.38 -20.15 13.49
N ARG A 224 5.12 -20.58 13.42
CA ARG A 224 4.76 -21.98 13.16
C ARG A 224 5.11 -22.36 11.73
N TRP A 225 4.82 -21.47 10.79
CA TRP A 225 5.12 -21.67 9.37
C TRP A 225 6.64 -21.78 9.14
N VAL A 226 7.47 -20.94 9.78
CA VAL A 226 8.94 -21.04 9.69
C VAL A 226 9.43 -22.38 10.23
N LYS A 227 8.89 -22.86 11.35
CA LYS A 227 9.27 -24.16 11.94
C LYS A 227 8.85 -25.35 11.07
N SER A 228 7.77 -25.25 10.31
CA SER A 228 7.27 -26.32 9.46
C SER A 228 8.02 -26.47 8.12
N ARG A 229 8.85 -25.49 7.75
CA ARG A 229 9.67 -25.60 6.55
C ARG A 229 10.94 -26.42 6.84
N PRO A 230 11.23 -27.45 6.04
CA PRO A 230 12.54 -28.11 6.10
C PRO A 230 13.62 -27.06 5.84
N ALA A 231 14.72 -27.15 6.56
CA ALA A 231 15.90 -26.33 6.29
C ALA A 231 16.24 -26.49 4.80
N LYS A 232 16.32 -25.37 4.07
CA LYS A 232 16.71 -25.39 2.67
C LYS A 232 18.13 -25.98 2.64
N GLU A 233 18.29 -27.17 2.09
CA GLU A 233 19.62 -27.73 1.90
C GLU A 233 20.51 -26.69 1.21
N PRO A 234 21.74 -26.48 1.70
CA PRO A 234 22.69 -25.63 1.01
C PRO A 234 22.83 -26.21 -0.41
N ARG A 235 22.57 -25.39 -1.42
CA ARG A 235 22.83 -25.78 -2.80
C ARG A 235 24.30 -26.22 -2.83
N ALA A 236 24.53 -27.53 -2.99
CA ALA A 236 25.84 -28.05 -3.30
C ALA A 236 26.36 -27.26 -4.51
N GLY A 237 27.52 -26.67 -4.33
CA GLY A 237 28.13 -25.78 -5.31
C GLY A 237 28.31 -26.48 -6.65
N SER A 238 28.02 -25.75 -7.69
CA SER A 238 28.53 -25.97 -9.05
C SER A 238 29.23 -24.69 -9.46
#